data_8c1b50b4a528c725f625f7a839fbe39a
#
_entry.id   8c1b50b4a528c725f625f7a839fbe39a
#
_cell.length_a   1.000
_cell.length_b   1.000
_cell.length_c   1.000
_cell.angle_alpha   90.00
_cell.angle_beta   90.00
_cell.angle_gamma   90.00
#
_symmetry.space_group_name_H-M   'P 1'
#
loop_
_entity.id
_entity.type
_entity.pdbx_description
1 polymer ?
#
loop_
_entity_poly.entity_id
_entity_poly.type
_entity_poly.pdbx_seq_one_letter_code
_entity_poly.pdbx_strand_id
1 'polypeptide(L)'
;MKTHRGIRTLVVVSVVLMVLGSLCIGVGIAKGGDLRYLHVDKDTVDWWPFNGSFGIQLGDSFDFTSWEEEKHSYKERWDQSLQEVESLSLDVSMGDVRIERGKENKITFLDIRKEKVNIKQEKGNVTVTVDNPDISKGNRNRNDTIIVTLKDKQYERIYVEDKLGDIQLKNLSAKHITIEEKLGDITLEHIVSKDLAIAQSAGDIEVDGQLYGNSVVKSSMDDITIHVRGDQKDYRYRVKNTMGDTQIQNREWELSCDAEEGNRSSDNYLQLHSSMGDIDLQFEG
;
A
#
# COMPACT_ATOMS: atom_id res chain seq x y z
N MET A 1 22.74 -12.38 -34.44
CA MET A 1 21.76 -11.56 -35.22
C MET A 1 20.30 -11.78 -34.77
N LYS A 2 20.00 -11.90 -33.45
CA LYS A 2 18.61 -12.06 -32.96
C LYS A 2 18.07 -10.86 -32.17
N THR A 3 18.89 -9.91 -31.79
CA THR A 3 18.56 -8.75 -30.93
C THR A 3 17.69 -7.66 -31.59
N HIS A 4 17.61 -7.59 -32.91
CA HIS A 4 16.86 -6.52 -33.59
C HIS A 4 15.34 -6.76 -33.72
N ARG A 5 14.86 -7.99 -33.51
CA ARG A 5 13.40 -8.26 -33.58
C ARG A 5 12.69 -7.81 -32.29
N GLY A 6 13.27 -8.04 -31.12
CA GLY A 6 12.69 -7.61 -29.85
C GLY A 6 12.56 -6.09 -29.74
N ILE A 7 13.62 -5.35 -30.09
CA ILE A 7 13.61 -3.89 -30.07
C ILE A 7 12.54 -3.31 -31.02
N ARG A 8 12.37 -3.88 -32.21
CA ARG A 8 11.33 -3.44 -33.16
C ARG A 8 9.93 -3.69 -32.62
N THR A 9 9.69 -4.82 -31.95
CA THR A 9 8.41 -5.12 -31.34
C THR A 9 8.12 -4.16 -30.18
N LEU A 10 9.09 -3.86 -29.35
CA LEU A 10 8.99 -2.93 -28.24
C LEU A 10 8.68 -1.51 -28.71
N VAL A 11 9.37 -1.03 -29.75
CA VAL A 11 9.09 0.27 -30.37
C VAL A 11 7.68 0.33 -30.96
N VAL A 12 7.22 -0.72 -31.63
CA VAL A 12 5.87 -0.77 -32.19
C VAL A 12 4.82 -0.75 -31.09
N VAL A 13 5.00 -1.51 -30.02
CA VAL A 13 4.09 -1.52 -28.85
C VAL A 13 4.05 -0.15 -28.21
N SER A 14 5.19 0.50 -27.97
CA SER A 14 5.25 1.85 -27.40
C SER A 14 4.52 2.88 -28.26
N VAL A 15 4.66 2.82 -29.58
CA VAL A 15 3.94 3.72 -30.51
C VAL A 15 2.44 3.47 -30.46
N VAL A 16 2.00 2.21 -30.41
CA VAL A 16 0.56 1.86 -30.29
C VAL A 16 -0.02 2.36 -28.97
N LEU A 17 0.71 2.21 -27.86
CA LEU A 17 0.27 2.72 -26.55
C LEU A 17 0.18 4.25 -26.54
N MET A 18 1.15 4.94 -27.16
CA MET A 18 1.11 6.40 -27.31
C MET A 18 -0.12 6.87 -28.09
N VAL A 19 -0.45 6.20 -29.20
CA VAL A 19 -1.61 6.53 -30.00
C VAL A 19 -2.91 6.27 -29.26
N LEU A 20 -3.01 5.14 -28.54
CA LEU A 20 -4.16 4.83 -27.71
C LEU A 20 -4.33 5.82 -26.54
N GLY A 21 -3.26 6.20 -25.87
CA GLY A 21 -3.27 7.21 -24.82
C GLY A 21 -3.75 8.57 -25.34
N SER A 22 -3.25 9.01 -26.51
CA SER A 22 -3.68 10.26 -27.14
C SER A 22 -5.16 10.24 -27.55
N LEU A 23 -5.66 9.09 -28.02
CA LEU A 23 -7.09 8.90 -28.33
C LEU A 23 -7.96 8.99 -27.05
N CYS A 24 -7.52 8.38 -25.95
CA CYS A 24 -8.23 8.46 -24.66
C CYS A 24 -8.31 9.90 -24.14
N ILE A 25 -7.19 10.65 -24.23
CA ILE A 25 -7.16 12.08 -23.88
C ILE A 25 -8.14 12.87 -24.76
N GLY A 26 -8.12 12.65 -26.08
CA GLY A 26 -9.03 13.32 -27.00
C GLY A 26 -10.50 13.05 -26.70
N VAL A 27 -10.86 11.81 -26.38
CA VAL A 27 -12.24 11.44 -25.98
C VAL A 27 -12.60 12.06 -24.62
N GLY A 28 -11.67 12.10 -23.67
CA GLY A 28 -11.84 12.75 -22.37
C GLY A 28 -12.18 14.22 -22.50
N ILE A 29 -11.43 14.96 -23.35
CA ILE A 29 -11.70 16.38 -23.64
C ILE A 29 -13.06 16.57 -24.33
N ALA A 30 -13.37 15.75 -25.32
CA ALA A 30 -14.65 15.81 -26.05
C ALA A 30 -15.86 15.56 -25.14
N LYS A 31 -15.67 14.85 -24.02
CA LYS A 31 -16.69 14.62 -23.00
C LYS A 31 -16.70 15.63 -21.86
N GLY A 32 -15.97 16.75 -21.99
CA GLY A 32 -15.95 17.83 -21.00
C GLY A 32 -14.83 17.75 -19.97
N GLY A 33 -13.83 16.91 -20.19
CA GLY A 33 -12.60 16.88 -19.35
C GLY A 33 -11.80 18.17 -19.53
N ASP A 34 -11.30 18.73 -18.43
CA ASP A 34 -10.54 19.97 -18.42
C ASP A 34 -9.03 19.70 -18.25
N LEU A 35 -8.22 20.10 -19.24
CA LEU A 35 -6.79 19.97 -19.22
C LEU A 35 -6.07 20.87 -18.18
N ARG A 36 -6.80 21.79 -17.51
CA ARG A 36 -6.23 22.64 -16.48
C ARG A 36 -5.71 21.88 -15.25
N TYR A 37 -6.01 20.59 -15.16
CA TYR A 37 -5.51 19.71 -14.11
C TYR A 37 -4.19 19.00 -14.46
N LEU A 38 -3.69 19.16 -15.68
CA LEU A 38 -2.37 18.67 -16.07
C LEU A 38 -1.31 19.71 -15.74
N HIS A 39 -0.51 19.47 -14.68
CA HIS A 39 0.64 20.30 -14.36
C HIS A 39 1.84 19.80 -15.15
N VAL A 40 2.42 20.65 -16.00
CA VAL A 40 3.64 20.38 -16.74
C VAL A 40 4.77 21.16 -16.07
N ASP A 41 5.67 20.47 -15.40
CA ASP A 41 6.86 21.06 -14.80
C ASP A 41 8.00 21.16 -15.84
N LYS A 42 8.69 22.31 -15.85
CA LYS A 42 9.66 22.64 -16.91
C LYS A 42 11.09 22.16 -16.63
N ASP A 43 11.36 21.58 -15.48
CA ASP A 43 12.73 21.40 -14.99
C ASP A 43 13.32 19.98 -15.13
N THR A 44 12.67 19.05 -15.83
CA THR A 44 13.22 17.72 -16.01
C THR A 44 13.21 17.27 -17.45
N VAL A 45 14.40 17.00 -17.98
CA VAL A 45 14.81 16.27 -19.21
C VAL A 45 15.16 17.08 -20.43
N ASP A 46 16.45 17.39 -20.55
CA ASP A 46 17.09 18.11 -21.68
C ASP A 46 17.46 17.26 -22.92
N TRP A 47 16.94 16.04 -23.11
CA TRP A 47 17.40 15.17 -24.20
C TRP A 47 16.33 14.70 -25.19
N TRP A 48 15.06 15.15 -25.04
CA TRP A 48 13.97 14.77 -25.95
C TRP A 48 13.47 15.95 -26.79
N PRO A 49 13.15 15.76 -28.08
CA PRO A 49 12.82 16.86 -28.99
C PRO A 49 11.47 17.54 -28.78
N PHE A 50 10.73 17.15 -27.73
CA PHE A 50 9.49 17.83 -27.31
C PHE A 50 9.74 18.53 -25.97
N ASN A 51 9.84 19.84 -25.98
CA ASN A 51 9.94 20.68 -24.78
C ASN A 51 8.65 20.54 -23.96
N GLY A 52 8.62 19.62 -23.01
CA GLY A 52 7.53 19.42 -22.06
C GLY A 52 7.70 18.11 -21.32
N SER A 53 8.01 18.16 -20.03
CA SER A 53 8.01 16.99 -19.16
C SER A 53 6.58 16.68 -18.72
N PHE A 54 6.15 15.45 -18.99
CA PHE A 54 4.98 14.85 -18.34
C PHE A 54 5.46 14.21 -17.04
N GLY A 55 5.18 14.84 -15.93
CA GLY A 55 5.37 14.24 -14.62
C GLY A 55 4.00 14.02 -13.97
N ILE A 56 3.63 12.79 -13.73
CA ILE A 56 2.64 12.48 -12.69
C ILE A 56 3.47 12.49 -11.40
N GLN A 57 3.36 13.53 -10.60
CA GLN A 57 3.90 13.54 -9.26
C GLN A 57 2.94 12.71 -8.41
N LEU A 58 3.19 11.42 -8.35
CA LEU A 58 2.74 10.58 -7.24
C LEU A 58 3.54 11.06 -6.03
N GLY A 59 2.84 11.44 -4.96
CA GLY A 59 3.39 12.17 -3.83
C GLY A 59 4.72 11.61 -3.32
N ASP A 60 5.54 12.52 -2.80
CA ASP A 60 6.87 12.24 -2.27
C ASP A 60 6.89 10.97 -1.44
N SER A 61 7.84 10.08 -1.75
CA SER A 61 8.17 8.92 -0.94
C SER A 61 8.34 9.35 0.52
N PHE A 62 7.49 8.84 1.39
CA PHE A 62 7.59 9.07 2.83
C PHE A 62 8.91 8.51 3.35
N ASP A 63 9.82 9.38 3.78
CA ASP A 63 11.05 9.00 4.46
C ASP A 63 10.70 8.55 5.90
N PHE A 64 10.79 7.26 6.14
CA PHE A 64 10.44 6.57 7.38
C PHE A 64 11.36 6.88 8.57
N THR A 65 12.40 7.67 8.40
CA THR A 65 13.44 7.85 9.44
C THR A 65 13.13 8.90 10.50
N SER A 66 12.09 9.70 10.36
CA SER A 66 11.75 10.68 11.39
C SER A 66 10.25 10.79 11.62
N TRP A 67 9.77 10.24 12.74
CA TRP A 67 8.49 10.62 13.36
C TRP A 67 8.58 12.02 13.99
N GLU A 68 9.27 12.94 13.35
CA GLU A 68 9.11 14.33 13.71
C GLU A 68 7.76 14.77 13.17
N GLU A 69 6.85 15.17 14.06
CA GLU A 69 5.64 15.87 13.70
C GLU A 69 6.03 17.00 12.73
N GLU A 70 5.95 16.76 11.42
CA GLU A 70 5.96 17.87 10.49
C GLU A 70 4.92 18.85 10.98
N LYS A 71 5.31 20.11 11.16
CA LYS A 71 4.41 21.20 11.60
C LYS A 71 3.35 21.49 10.54
N HIS A 72 2.56 20.47 10.18
CA HIS A 72 1.35 20.66 9.41
C HIS A 72 0.31 21.26 10.34
N SER A 73 -0.15 22.44 10.02
CA SER A 73 -1.24 23.09 10.74
C SER A 73 -2.54 22.40 10.37
N TYR A 74 -2.88 21.31 11.08
CA TYR A 74 -4.19 20.68 10.95
C TYR A 74 -5.29 21.68 11.32
N LYS A 75 -6.30 21.80 10.48
CA LYS A 75 -7.44 22.70 10.71
C LYS A 75 -8.42 22.13 11.72
N GLU A 76 -8.50 20.81 11.80
CA GLU A 76 -9.38 20.09 12.72
C GLU A 76 -8.65 18.89 13.32
N ARG A 77 -8.69 18.77 14.64
CA ARG A 77 -8.16 17.60 15.38
C ARG A 77 -9.13 17.24 16.50
N TRP A 78 -9.47 15.99 16.60
CA TRP A 78 -10.24 15.47 17.72
C TRP A 78 -9.90 14.02 18.00
N ASP A 79 -10.08 13.61 19.26
CA ASP A 79 -9.74 12.30 19.78
C ASP A 79 -10.98 11.56 20.24
N GLN A 80 -10.97 10.24 20.10
CA GLN A 80 -11.94 9.33 20.67
C GLN A 80 -11.21 8.25 21.47
N SER A 81 -11.41 8.24 22.79
CA SER A 81 -10.91 7.15 23.63
C SER A 81 -11.73 5.88 23.36
N LEU A 82 -11.04 4.76 23.28
CA LEU A 82 -11.63 3.44 23.14
C LEU A 82 -11.53 2.69 24.48
N GLN A 83 -12.55 1.89 24.77
CA GLN A 83 -12.49 0.92 25.87
C GLN A 83 -11.55 -0.24 25.52
N GLU A 84 -11.73 -1.38 26.12
CA GLU A 84 -10.94 -2.55 25.75
C GLU A 84 -11.19 -2.94 24.28
N VAL A 85 -10.11 -3.13 23.52
CA VAL A 85 -10.15 -3.49 22.10
C VAL A 85 -9.63 -4.90 21.94
N GLU A 86 -10.46 -5.82 21.44
CA GLU A 86 -10.07 -7.19 21.04
C GLU A 86 -9.87 -7.27 19.53
N SER A 87 -10.74 -6.61 18.80
CA SER A 87 -10.70 -6.53 17.34
C SER A 87 -10.96 -5.11 16.87
N LEU A 88 -10.23 -4.69 15.84
CA LEU A 88 -10.38 -3.40 15.19
C LEU A 88 -10.74 -3.60 13.71
N SER A 89 -11.74 -2.87 13.25
CA SER A 89 -12.13 -2.80 11.83
C SER A 89 -12.24 -1.34 11.42
N LEU A 90 -11.46 -0.94 10.42
CA LEU A 90 -11.50 0.38 9.80
C LEU A 90 -11.99 0.24 8.37
N ASP A 91 -12.98 1.04 7.98
CA ASP A 91 -13.48 1.20 6.61
C ASP A 91 -13.36 2.69 6.27
N VAL A 92 -12.40 3.01 5.41
CA VAL A 92 -12.00 4.37 5.09
C VAL A 92 -12.20 4.61 3.59
N SER A 93 -12.91 5.68 3.24
CA SER A 93 -13.09 6.04 1.84
C SER A 93 -11.94 6.87 1.29
N MET A 94 -11.27 7.64 2.16
CA MET A 94 -10.11 8.46 1.83
C MET A 94 -9.40 8.94 3.10
N GLY A 95 -8.08 8.88 3.12
CA GLY A 95 -7.20 9.41 4.17
C GLY A 95 -6.21 8.38 4.68
N ASP A 96 -5.07 8.83 5.12
CA ASP A 96 -4.02 7.95 5.63
C ASP A 96 -4.45 7.27 6.93
N VAL A 97 -4.12 5.99 7.06
CA VAL A 97 -4.39 5.18 8.24
C VAL A 97 -3.07 4.80 8.90
N ARG A 98 -2.90 5.19 10.17
CA ARG A 98 -1.75 4.79 10.99
C ARG A 98 -2.22 4.04 12.23
N ILE A 99 -1.74 2.82 12.42
CA ILE A 99 -2.05 2.04 13.62
C ILE A 99 -0.74 1.68 14.32
N GLU A 100 -0.60 2.11 15.55
CA GLU A 100 0.64 1.93 16.30
C GLU A 100 0.40 1.48 17.74
N ARG A 101 1.43 0.86 18.31
CA ARG A 101 1.45 0.52 19.73
C ARG A 101 1.64 1.77 20.58
N GLY A 102 0.85 1.90 21.65
CA GLY A 102 0.99 2.98 22.60
C GLY A 102 0.51 2.65 24.00
N LYS A 103 0.29 3.66 24.82
CA LYS A 103 -0.05 3.52 26.24
C LYS A 103 -1.56 3.38 26.47
N GLU A 104 -2.37 3.79 25.54
CA GLU A 104 -3.83 3.83 25.62
C GLU A 104 -4.49 3.39 24.31
N ASN A 105 -5.75 2.98 24.39
CA ASN A 105 -6.55 2.73 23.19
C ASN A 105 -7.25 4.03 22.80
N LYS A 106 -6.88 4.61 21.68
CA LYS A 106 -7.38 5.90 21.23
C LYS A 106 -7.37 5.99 19.70
N ILE A 107 -8.32 6.72 19.16
CA ILE A 107 -8.29 7.16 17.76
C ILE A 107 -8.18 8.68 17.73
N THR A 108 -7.27 9.19 16.96
CA THR A 108 -7.10 10.61 16.65
C THR A 108 -7.45 10.83 15.19
N PHE A 109 -8.29 11.81 14.92
CA PHE A 109 -8.67 12.21 13.57
C PHE A 109 -8.10 13.59 13.30
N LEU A 110 -7.39 13.71 12.18
CA LEU A 110 -6.76 14.95 11.70
C LEU A 110 -7.40 15.35 10.38
N ASP A 111 -7.91 16.58 10.31
CA ASP A 111 -8.63 17.17 9.17
C ASP A 111 -9.91 16.41 8.74
N ILE A 112 -10.39 15.49 9.57
CA ILE A 112 -11.61 14.70 9.35
C ILE A 112 -12.71 15.20 10.28
N ARG A 113 -13.85 15.61 9.72
CA ARG A 113 -15.01 16.11 10.46
C ARG A 113 -15.76 14.98 11.16
N LYS A 114 -16.23 15.24 12.39
CA LYS A 114 -16.94 14.24 13.21
C LYS A 114 -18.17 13.64 12.54
N GLU A 115 -18.93 14.43 11.79
CA GLU A 115 -20.12 13.96 11.08
C GLU A 115 -19.82 12.97 9.93
N LYS A 116 -18.56 12.83 9.56
CA LYS A 116 -18.07 11.89 8.56
C LYS A 116 -17.60 10.56 9.17
N VAL A 117 -17.60 10.45 10.48
CA VAL A 117 -17.07 9.31 11.20
C VAL A 117 -18.17 8.62 12.00
N ASN A 118 -18.29 7.32 11.86
CA ASN A 118 -19.15 6.47 12.64
C ASN A 118 -18.30 5.45 13.42
N ILE A 119 -18.38 5.49 14.75
CA ILE A 119 -17.64 4.58 15.63
C ILE A 119 -18.63 3.74 16.40
N LYS A 120 -18.51 2.43 16.31
CA LYS A 120 -19.27 1.45 17.08
C LYS A 120 -18.29 0.61 17.90
N GLN A 121 -18.58 0.45 19.19
CA GLN A 121 -17.80 -0.40 20.07
C GLN A 121 -18.72 -1.31 20.87
N GLU A 122 -18.57 -2.62 20.68
CA GLU A 122 -19.36 -3.64 21.36
C GLU A 122 -18.47 -4.83 21.74
N LYS A 123 -18.42 -5.16 23.04
CA LYS A 123 -17.72 -6.36 23.58
C LYS A 123 -16.28 -6.51 23.02
N GLY A 124 -15.51 -5.44 23.05
CA GLY A 124 -14.13 -5.44 22.55
C GLY A 124 -13.97 -5.32 21.03
N ASN A 125 -15.06 -5.37 20.26
CA ASN A 125 -15.01 -5.13 18.81
C ASN A 125 -15.23 -3.64 18.56
N VAL A 126 -14.28 -3.01 17.86
CA VAL A 126 -14.35 -1.61 17.43
C VAL A 126 -14.48 -1.58 15.94
N THR A 127 -15.53 -0.93 15.45
CA THR A 127 -15.72 -0.66 14.01
C THR A 127 -15.77 0.85 13.81
N VAL A 128 -14.94 1.33 12.89
CA VAL A 128 -14.86 2.73 12.49
C VAL A 128 -15.10 2.83 11.00
N THR A 129 -16.06 3.63 10.62
CA THR A 129 -16.32 3.95 9.21
C THR A 129 -16.08 5.44 9.00
N VAL A 130 -15.23 5.77 8.03
CA VAL A 130 -14.92 7.14 7.63
C VAL A 130 -15.37 7.38 6.20
N ASP A 131 -16.47 8.10 6.05
CA ASP A 131 -17.01 8.50 4.74
C ASP A 131 -16.65 9.96 4.45
N ASN A 132 -15.48 10.16 3.86
CA ASN A 132 -14.96 11.50 3.56
C ASN A 132 -14.67 11.69 2.04
N PRO A 133 -15.69 11.62 1.17
CA PRO A 133 -15.52 11.65 -0.28
C PRO A 133 -15.24 13.05 -0.86
N ASP A 134 -14.95 14.07 -0.04
CA ASP A 134 -14.98 15.46 -0.48
C ASP A 134 -13.73 15.89 -1.27
N ILE A 135 -13.55 15.31 -2.45
CA ILE A 135 -12.59 15.76 -3.48
C ILE A 135 -13.01 17.10 -4.10
N SER A 136 -14.24 17.58 -3.80
CA SER A 136 -14.95 18.51 -4.70
C SER A 136 -14.61 19.99 -4.59
N LYS A 137 -13.71 20.44 -3.71
CA LYS A 137 -13.43 21.88 -3.56
C LYS A 137 -11.96 22.29 -3.53
N GLY A 138 -11.16 21.74 -4.45
CA GLY A 138 -9.91 22.42 -4.82
C GLY A 138 -8.86 22.64 -3.72
N ASN A 139 -8.99 22.00 -2.57
CA ASN A 139 -7.99 22.06 -1.51
C ASN A 139 -7.09 20.82 -1.60
N ARG A 140 -6.06 20.91 -2.42
CA ARG A 140 -5.10 19.83 -2.70
C ARG A 140 -4.15 19.48 -1.54
N ASN A 141 -4.26 20.17 -0.39
CA ASN A 141 -3.41 19.97 0.78
C ASN A 141 -4.25 19.47 1.97
N ARG A 142 -5.07 18.44 1.78
CA ARG A 142 -5.74 17.77 2.91
C ARG A 142 -4.97 16.52 3.22
N ASN A 143 -4.36 16.50 4.38
CA ASN A 143 -3.74 15.32 4.98
C ASN A 143 -4.75 14.69 5.96
N ASP A 144 -5.89 14.23 5.44
CA ASP A 144 -6.88 13.54 6.23
C ASP A 144 -6.21 12.29 6.81
N THR A 145 -6.00 12.24 8.12
CA THR A 145 -5.25 11.16 8.75
C THR A 145 -6.01 10.58 9.94
N ILE A 146 -6.02 9.27 10.04
CA ILE A 146 -6.59 8.49 11.14
C ILE A 146 -5.44 7.80 11.87
N ILE A 147 -5.20 8.20 13.13
CA ILE A 147 -4.16 7.58 13.96
C ILE A 147 -4.84 6.74 15.03
N VAL A 148 -4.62 5.44 15.01
CA VAL A 148 -5.10 4.52 16.04
C VAL A 148 -3.94 4.10 16.92
N THR A 149 -3.99 4.49 18.18
CA THR A 149 -3.04 4.03 19.19
C THR A 149 -3.66 2.87 19.95
N LEU A 150 -2.96 1.76 20.05
CA LEU A 150 -3.40 0.53 20.69
C LEU A 150 -2.43 0.10 21.80
N LYS A 151 -2.94 -0.40 22.93
CA LYS A 151 -2.11 -0.93 24.00
C LYS A 151 -1.32 -2.16 23.54
N ASP A 152 -0.19 -2.40 24.21
CA ASP A 152 0.67 -3.54 23.92
C ASP A 152 0.00 -4.85 24.35
N LYS A 153 -0.58 -5.57 23.41
CA LYS A 153 -1.12 -6.92 23.57
C LYS A 153 -1.27 -7.60 22.21
N GLN A 154 -1.60 -8.89 22.21
CA GLN A 154 -2.01 -9.58 20.99
C GLN A 154 -3.51 -9.34 20.76
N TYR A 155 -3.85 -8.86 19.57
CA TYR A 155 -5.22 -8.64 19.11
C TYR A 155 -5.77 -9.88 18.41
N GLU A 156 -7.08 -10.07 18.44
CA GLU A 156 -7.72 -11.16 17.69
C GLU A 156 -7.70 -10.85 16.19
N ARG A 157 -8.10 -9.62 15.82
CA ARG A 157 -8.16 -9.18 14.42
C ARG A 157 -7.89 -7.69 14.29
N ILE A 158 -7.11 -7.34 13.26
CA ILE A 158 -7.00 -5.98 12.71
C ILE A 158 -7.42 -6.06 11.25
N TYR A 159 -8.49 -5.35 10.89
CA TYR A 159 -8.98 -5.23 9.52
C TYR A 159 -8.94 -3.77 9.10
N VAL A 160 -8.37 -3.48 7.94
CA VAL A 160 -8.34 -2.15 7.34
C VAL A 160 -8.77 -2.28 5.89
N GLU A 161 -9.79 -1.55 5.50
CA GLU A 161 -10.16 -1.30 4.11
C GLU A 161 -10.01 0.18 3.83
N ASP A 162 -9.18 0.55 2.86
CA ASP A 162 -9.04 1.91 2.38
C ASP A 162 -9.14 1.96 0.86
N LYS A 163 -9.69 3.06 0.35
CA LYS A 163 -9.80 3.25 -1.10
C LYS A 163 -8.76 4.20 -1.65
N LEU A 164 -8.29 5.13 -0.83
CA LEU A 164 -7.33 6.14 -1.25
C LEU A 164 -6.61 6.76 -0.03
N GLY A 165 -5.37 6.42 0.17
CA GLY A 165 -4.50 6.88 1.25
C GLY A 165 -3.45 5.83 1.56
N ASP A 166 -2.49 6.14 2.39
CA ASP A 166 -1.46 5.21 2.80
C ASP A 166 -1.84 4.49 4.10
N ILE A 167 -1.51 3.20 4.19
CA ILE A 167 -1.78 2.39 5.38
C ILE A 167 -0.46 2.02 6.05
N GLN A 168 -0.33 2.38 7.32
CA GLN A 168 0.83 2.08 8.13
C GLN A 168 0.46 1.39 9.43
N LEU A 169 1.04 0.21 9.66
CA LEU A 169 0.93 -0.53 10.92
C LEU A 169 2.32 -0.69 11.55
N LYS A 170 2.45 -0.34 12.84
CA LYS A 170 3.76 -0.36 13.51
C LYS A 170 3.72 -0.98 14.91
N ASN A 171 4.66 -1.92 15.15
CA ASN A 171 4.84 -2.56 16.45
C ASN A 171 3.57 -3.24 16.98
N LEU A 172 2.87 -4.00 16.17
CA LEU A 172 1.60 -4.64 16.50
C LEU A 172 1.69 -6.16 16.49
N SER A 173 0.89 -6.79 17.33
CA SER A 173 0.69 -8.23 17.33
C SER A 173 -0.79 -8.57 17.19
N ALA A 174 -1.14 -9.39 16.20
CA ALA A 174 -2.51 -9.87 16.02
C ALA A 174 -2.53 -11.31 15.51
N LYS A 175 -3.62 -12.04 15.77
CA LYS A 175 -3.80 -13.34 15.15
C LYS A 175 -4.09 -13.19 13.66
N HIS A 176 -4.95 -12.26 13.31
CA HIS A 176 -5.33 -12.02 11.92
C HIS A 176 -5.16 -10.54 11.59
N ILE A 177 -4.36 -10.24 10.57
CA ILE A 177 -4.26 -8.91 9.96
C ILE A 177 -4.77 -9.03 8.53
N THR A 178 -5.76 -8.21 8.18
CA THR A 178 -6.30 -8.16 6.82
C THR A 178 -6.32 -6.71 6.37
N ILE A 179 -5.74 -6.44 5.20
CA ILE A 179 -5.67 -5.11 4.58
C ILE A 179 -6.17 -5.22 3.15
N GLU A 180 -7.14 -4.39 2.81
CA GLU A 180 -7.67 -4.24 1.46
C GLU A 180 -7.53 -2.77 1.05
N GLU A 181 -6.71 -2.50 0.04
CA GLU A 181 -6.44 -1.16 -0.42
C GLU A 181 -6.57 -1.04 -1.93
N LYS A 182 -7.03 0.12 -2.41
CA LYS A 182 -7.13 0.35 -3.85
C LYS A 182 -5.99 1.18 -4.38
N LEU A 183 -5.62 2.26 -3.70
CA LEU A 183 -4.61 3.20 -4.18
C LEU A 183 -3.89 3.87 -3.01
N GLY A 184 -2.64 3.59 -2.84
CA GLY A 184 -1.75 4.08 -1.78
C GLY A 184 -0.72 3.02 -1.40
N ASP A 185 0.20 3.34 -0.52
CA ASP A 185 1.27 2.45 -0.09
C ASP A 185 0.91 1.75 1.25
N ILE A 186 1.25 0.47 1.36
CA ILE A 186 1.05 -0.31 2.58
C ILE A 186 2.41 -0.60 3.22
N THR A 187 2.58 -0.12 4.45
CA THR A 187 3.80 -0.40 5.22
C THR A 187 3.47 -1.03 6.57
N LEU A 188 4.03 -2.20 6.80
CA LEU A 188 3.93 -2.94 8.04
C LEU A 188 5.31 -3.11 8.68
N GLU A 189 5.54 -2.46 9.82
CA GLU A 189 6.81 -2.51 10.52
C GLU A 189 6.69 -3.26 11.85
N HIS A 190 7.61 -4.21 12.08
CA HIS A 190 7.68 -4.96 13.33
C HIS A 190 6.36 -5.63 13.71
N ILE A 191 5.72 -6.27 12.73
CA ILE A 191 4.45 -6.94 12.91
C ILE A 191 4.66 -8.39 13.35
N VAL A 192 3.81 -8.86 14.25
CA VAL A 192 3.68 -10.28 14.58
C VAL A 192 2.26 -10.72 14.21
N SER A 193 2.11 -11.55 13.18
CA SER A 193 0.81 -12.05 12.74
C SER A 193 0.81 -13.55 12.56
N LYS A 194 -0.27 -14.19 13.01
CA LYS A 194 -0.47 -15.60 12.72
C LYS A 194 -0.93 -15.80 11.27
N ASP A 195 -1.86 -14.99 10.80
CA ASP A 195 -2.31 -15.00 9.41
C ASP A 195 -2.36 -13.56 8.92
N LEU A 196 -1.67 -13.28 7.81
CA LEU A 196 -1.65 -11.97 7.16
C LEU A 196 -2.32 -12.07 5.79
N ALA A 197 -3.26 -11.20 5.50
CA ALA A 197 -3.86 -11.09 4.17
C ALA A 197 -3.79 -9.64 3.70
N ILE A 198 -3.12 -9.39 2.58
CA ILE A 198 -3.04 -8.08 1.92
C ILE A 198 -3.53 -8.23 0.49
N ALA A 199 -4.43 -7.35 0.08
CA ALA A 199 -4.88 -7.21 -1.29
C ALA A 199 -4.85 -5.73 -1.69
N GLN A 200 -4.03 -5.40 -2.69
CA GLN A 200 -3.83 -4.04 -3.18
C GLN A 200 -4.00 -3.96 -4.69
N SER A 201 -4.49 -2.83 -5.18
CA SER A 201 -4.61 -2.62 -6.63
C SER A 201 -3.44 -1.83 -7.19
N ALA A 202 -2.98 -0.78 -6.50
CA ALA A 202 -1.83 0.03 -6.93
C ALA A 202 -1.16 0.73 -5.73
N GLY A 203 0.15 0.74 -5.71
CA GLY A 203 1.06 1.23 -4.68
C GLY A 203 1.98 0.12 -4.18
N ASP A 204 3.01 0.49 -3.48
CA ASP A 204 4.01 -0.44 -2.95
C ASP A 204 3.53 -1.13 -1.67
N ILE A 205 3.95 -2.38 -1.48
CA ILE A 205 3.72 -3.14 -0.25
C ILE A 205 5.06 -3.45 0.40
N GLU A 206 5.27 -2.94 1.61
CA GLU A 206 6.42 -3.27 2.43
C GLU A 206 5.99 -3.93 3.74
N VAL A 207 6.55 -5.11 4.04
CA VAL A 207 6.25 -5.85 5.26
C VAL A 207 7.53 -6.29 5.95
N ASP A 208 7.71 -5.88 7.20
CA ASP A 208 8.75 -6.39 8.10
C ASP A 208 8.10 -7.01 9.34
N GLY A 209 8.32 -8.30 9.56
CA GLY A 209 7.73 -8.94 10.73
C GLY A 209 7.90 -10.45 10.85
N GLN A 210 7.34 -10.99 11.93
CA GLN A 210 7.19 -12.42 12.14
C GLN A 210 5.83 -12.88 11.65
N LEU A 211 5.82 -13.68 10.57
CA LEU A 211 4.62 -14.16 9.93
C LEU A 211 4.46 -15.66 10.17
N TYR A 212 3.40 -16.05 10.82
CA TYR A 212 3.06 -17.46 11.09
C TYR A 212 1.82 -17.88 10.31
N GLY A 213 1.53 -19.19 10.28
CA GLY A 213 0.32 -19.71 9.66
C GLY A 213 0.27 -19.43 8.17
N ASN A 214 -0.86 -18.95 7.67
CA ASN A 214 -1.07 -18.71 6.25
C ASN A 214 -1.08 -17.20 5.93
N SER A 215 -0.02 -16.73 5.30
CA SER A 215 0.12 -15.34 4.89
C SER A 215 -0.02 -15.20 3.37
N VAL A 216 -0.87 -14.28 2.92
CA VAL A 216 -1.16 -14.06 1.49
C VAL A 216 -1.04 -12.56 1.19
N VAL A 217 -0.13 -12.21 0.27
CA VAL A 217 0.05 -10.83 -0.19
C VAL A 217 -0.15 -10.78 -1.70
N LYS A 218 -1.05 -9.89 -2.14
CA LYS A 218 -1.40 -9.72 -3.55
C LYS A 218 -1.35 -8.26 -3.94
N SER A 219 -0.60 -7.94 -4.99
CA SER A 219 -0.65 -6.65 -5.68
C SER A 219 -1.03 -6.83 -7.15
N SER A 220 -1.72 -5.87 -7.72
CA SER A 220 -1.96 -5.84 -9.16
C SER A 220 -0.93 -5.00 -9.89
N MET A 221 -0.45 -3.92 -9.28
CA MET A 221 0.59 -3.03 -9.80
C MET A 221 1.48 -2.58 -8.66
N ASP A 222 2.74 -2.34 -8.98
CA ASP A 222 3.81 -1.88 -8.09
C ASP A 222 4.43 -3.01 -7.23
N ASP A 223 5.42 -2.68 -6.43
CA ASP A 223 6.36 -3.63 -5.88
C ASP A 223 5.89 -4.28 -4.56
N ILE A 224 6.37 -5.48 -4.29
CA ILE A 224 6.15 -6.20 -3.03
C ILE A 224 7.51 -6.49 -2.40
N THR A 225 7.79 -5.90 -1.24
CA THR A 225 8.98 -6.17 -0.42
C THR A 225 8.57 -6.81 0.90
N ILE A 226 9.10 -8.00 1.17
CA ILE A 226 8.79 -8.72 2.41
C ILE A 226 10.08 -9.17 3.11
N HIS A 227 10.27 -8.66 4.32
CA HIS A 227 11.32 -9.07 5.24
C HIS A 227 10.71 -9.92 6.36
N VAL A 228 10.86 -11.23 6.26
CA VAL A 228 10.39 -12.18 7.27
C VAL A 228 11.45 -12.35 8.34
N ARG A 229 11.10 -12.02 9.58
CA ARG A 229 11.96 -12.28 10.74
C ARG A 229 11.82 -13.73 11.18
N GLY A 230 12.61 -14.59 10.59
CA GLY A 230 12.61 -16.02 10.83
C GLY A 230 13.45 -16.76 9.80
N ASP A 231 13.82 -17.99 10.11
CA ASP A 231 14.70 -18.80 9.26
C ASP A 231 13.89 -19.35 8.05
N GLN A 232 14.41 -19.21 6.85
CA GLN A 232 13.77 -19.68 5.61
C GLN A 232 13.33 -21.14 5.69
N LYS A 233 14.07 -22.00 6.41
CA LYS A 233 13.74 -23.43 6.58
C LYS A 233 12.44 -23.67 7.36
N ASP A 234 11.94 -22.66 8.09
CA ASP A 234 10.72 -22.74 8.88
C ASP A 234 9.48 -22.32 8.08
N TYR A 235 9.67 -22.03 6.79
CA TYR A 235 8.58 -21.59 5.90
C TYR A 235 8.49 -22.48 4.65
N ARG A 236 7.25 -22.64 4.20
CA ARG A 236 6.91 -22.96 2.80
C ARG A 236 6.48 -21.65 2.16
N TYR A 237 6.88 -21.40 0.92
CA TYR A 237 6.45 -20.20 0.21
C TYR A 237 6.19 -20.45 -1.26
N ARG A 238 5.23 -19.71 -1.82
CA ARG A 238 4.96 -19.63 -3.24
C ARG A 238 5.00 -18.18 -3.67
N VAL A 239 5.85 -17.88 -4.66
CA VAL A 239 5.96 -16.56 -5.27
C VAL A 239 5.55 -16.66 -6.71
N LYS A 240 4.57 -15.86 -7.11
CA LYS A 240 4.12 -15.76 -8.49
C LYS A 240 4.16 -14.31 -8.91
N ASN A 241 5.03 -13.99 -9.87
CA ASN A 241 5.12 -12.70 -10.53
C ASN A 241 4.85 -12.89 -12.02
N THR A 242 3.95 -12.09 -12.58
CA THR A 242 3.58 -12.23 -13.98
C THR A 242 4.43 -11.32 -14.87
N MET A 243 4.77 -10.12 -14.41
CA MET A 243 5.58 -9.15 -15.15
C MET A 243 6.38 -8.29 -14.17
N GLY A 244 7.68 -8.52 -14.11
CA GLY A 244 8.63 -7.87 -13.21
C GLY A 244 9.67 -8.86 -12.73
N ASP A 245 10.70 -8.36 -12.10
CA ASP A 245 11.79 -9.17 -11.57
C ASP A 245 11.40 -9.73 -10.18
N THR A 246 11.99 -10.84 -9.83
CA THR A 246 11.71 -11.47 -8.52
C THR A 246 13.02 -11.83 -7.87
N GLN A 247 13.24 -11.38 -6.66
CA GLN A 247 14.35 -11.78 -5.82
C GLN A 247 13.83 -12.57 -4.61
N ILE A 248 14.39 -13.75 -4.38
CA ILE A 248 14.14 -14.54 -3.16
C ILE A 248 15.50 -14.87 -2.57
N GLN A 249 15.86 -14.20 -1.47
CA GLN A 249 17.21 -14.28 -0.89
C GLN A 249 18.29 -13.93 -1.95
N ASN A 250 19.12 -14.88 -2.29
CA ASN A 250 20.24 -14.72 -3.24
C ASN A 250 19.89 -15.20 -4.66
N ARG A 251 18.63 -15.43 -4.96
CA ARG A 251 18.20 -15.94 -6.28
C ARG A 251 17.28 -14.95 -6.97
N GLU A 252 17.49 -14.78 -8.25
CA GLU A 252 16.77 -13.85 -9.10
C GLU A 252 16.09 -14.56 -10.26
N TRP A 253 14.92 -14.07 -10.64
CA TRP A 253 14.17 -14.41 -11.84
C TRP A 253 13.83 -13.12 -12.58
N GLU A 254 14.22 -13.04 -13.84
CA GLU A 254 13.92 -11.90 -14.71
C GLU A 254 12.56 -12.11 -15.39
N LEU A 255 11.77 -11.03 -15.51
CA LEU A 255 10.52 -10.91 -16.26
C LEU A 255 9.31 -11.67 -15.69
N SER A 256 9.48 -12.82 -15.09
CA SER A 256 8.38 -13.57 -14.45
C SER A 256 8.89 -14.67 -13.55
N CYS A 257 8.12 -15.02 -12.54
CA CYS A 257 8.40 -16.09 -11.60
C CYS A 257 7.13 -16.88 -11.27
N ASP A 258 7.23 -18.20 -11.17
CA ASP A 258 6.23 -19.07 -10.49
C ASP A 258 7.04 -20.15 -9.76
N ALA A 259 7.43 -19.84 -8.54
CA ALA A 259 8.26 -20.70 -7.70
C ALA A 259 7.51 -21.12 -6.44
N GLU A 260 7.56 -22.41 -6.12
CA GLU A 260 7.06 -22.93 -4.85
C GLU A 260 8.18 -23.73 -4.18
N GLU A 261 8.62 -23.25 -3.01
CA GLU A 261 9.81 -23.73 -2.34
C GLU A 261 9.66 -23.76 -0.81
N GLY A 262 10.78 -24.10 -0.15
CA GLY A 262 10.88 -24.16 1.29
C GLY A 262 10.42 -25.49 1.89
N ASN A 263 10.10 -25.48 3.17
CA ASN A 263 9.76 -26.66 3.94
C ASN A 263 8.29 -27.05 3.75
N ARG A 264 8.04 -28.10 2.98
CA ARG A 264 6.67 -28.58 2.68
C ARG A 264 5.90 -29.09 3.91
N SER A 265 6.59 -29.36 5.01
CA SER A 265 5.99 -29.80 6.26
C SER A 265 5.73 -28.65 7.23
N SER A 266 6.06 -27.42 6.85
CA SER A 266 5.82 -26.24 7.67
C SER A 266 4.35 -25.84 7.64
N ASP A 267 3.84 -25.44 8.82
CA ASP A 267 2.53 -24.80 8.96
C ASP A 267 2.59 -23.32 8.56
N ASN A 268 3.80 -22.75 8.39
CA ASN A 268 3.98 -21.36 7.96
C ASN A 268 4.05 -21.33 6.43
N TYR A 269 2.98 -20.86 5.80
CA TYR A 269 2.88 -20.76 4.36
C TYR A 269 2.71 -19.32 3.90
N LEU A 270 3.69 -18.83 3.13
CA LEU A 270 3.69 -17.48 2.56
C LEU A 270 3.40 -17.53 1.06
N GLN A 271 2.41 -16.80 0.62
CA GLN A 271 2.01 -16.70 -0.78
C GLN A 271 2.09 -15.25 -1.25
N LEU A 272 2.96 -14.97 -2.22
CA LEU A 272 3.12 -13.66 -2.83
C LEU A 272 2.66 -13.72 -4.27
N HIS A 273 1.86 -12.74 -4.68
CA HIS A 273 1.40 -12.63 -6.05
C HIS A 273 1.40 -11.18 -6.51
N SER A 274 2.22 -10.87 -7.53
CA SER A 274 2.16 -9.62 -8.28
C SER A 274 1.78 -9.88 -9.74
N SER A 275 0.99 -8.97 -10.32
CA SER A 275 0.71 -8.99 -11.75
C SER A 275 1.70 -8.12 -12.54
N MET A 276 2.09 -6.98 -11.99
CA MET A 276 3.14 -6.08 -12.51
C MET A 276 3.87 -5.46 -11.32
N GLY A 277 5.20 -5.33 -11.44
CA GLY A 277 6.07 -4.86 -10.37
C GLY A 277 7.04 -5.93 -9.91
N ASP A 278 8.00 -5.58 -9.11
CA ASP A 278 9.02 -6.47 -8.62
C ASP A 278 8.61 -7.13 -7.29
N ILE A 279 9.17 -8.29 -7.00
CA ILE A 279 8.97 -8.97 -5.71
C ILE A 279 10.32 -9.22 -5.07
N ASP A 280 10.53 -8.72 -3.85
CA ASP A 280 11.69 -9.04 -3.01
C ASP A 280 11.23 -9.78 -1.74
N LEU A 281 11.71 -11.00 -1.55
CA LEU A 281 11.45 -11.82 -0.36
C LEU A 281 12.75 -12.18 0.34
N GLN A 282 12.92 -11.66 1.55
CA GLN A 282 14.07 -11.91 2.41
C GLN A 282 13.65 -12.60 3.72
N PHE A 283 14.49 -13.50 4.21
CA PHE A 283 14.34 -14.13 5.51
C PHE A 283 15.57 -13.78 6.37
N GLU A 284 15.33 -13.29 7.57
CA GLU A 284 16.35 -12.99 8.57
C GLU A 284 16.35 -14.10 9.63
N GLY A 285 17.21 -15.10 9.47
CA GLY A 285 17.37 -16.21 10.40
C GLY A 285 18.79 -16.40 10.87
#